data_0b931bc376c109ec614af53af0bdb447
#
_entry.id   0b931bc376c109ec614af53af0bdb447
#
_cell.length_a   1.000
_cell.length_b   1.000
_cell.length_c   1.000
_cell.angle_alpha   90.00
_cell.angle_beta   90.00
_cell.angle_gamma   90.00
#
_symmetry.space_group_name_H-M   'P 1'
#
loop_
_entity.id
_entity.type
_entity.pdbx_description
1 polymer ?
#
loop_
_entity_poly.entity_id
_entity_poly.type
_entity_poly.pdbx_seq_one_letter_code
_entity_poly.pdbx_strand_id
1 'polypeptide(L)'
;MATSAATITITITITMTMREADRLKTIQAVVDRMLRVGQAAQRARHEPKAGRAAGGSISGRRALGLVSRKRGRPSNNQLAPGVAERAIALIRERYADFGPTLATEKLQECHGIALSKETVRALMVATGLWTPRRQRAPKIHQPRNRRSCRGELIQIDGSDHAWFEDRAPSCTLLVFIDDATSQLMQLHFVPTESAFAYFEATRAYLEQHGKPVAFYSDKASIFRSVRDSTDFGRSTTQFGRVLFELNIDIMCANTSQAKGRVERANLTLQDRLVKELRLREISTQEAANAFAPHFIADFNARFAKAPLREFDAHRPVRADEDLDLLFTWRLQRKVSLSLTLQRYDRLPQVDTAAIVENKCLGHTLHGCAGDPGAA
;
A
#
# COMPACT_ATOMS: atom_id res chain seq x y z
N MET A 1 -74.93 18.32 -49.39
CA MET A 1 -73.49 18.66 -49.27
C MET A 1 -72.93 17.94 -48.02
N ALA A 2 -72.13 16.90 -48.21
CA ALA A 2 -71.52 16.15 -47.10
C ALA A 2 -70.16 16.78 -46.85
N THR A 3 -69.98 17.34 -45.65
CA THR A 3 -68.68 17.88 -45.16
C THR A 3 -67.81 16.72 -44.77
N SER A 4 -66.77 16.45 -45.57
CA SER A 4 -65.71 15.50 -45.24
C SER A 4 -64.90 16.02 -44.06
N ALA A 5 -64.97 15.29 -42.94
CA ALA A 5 -64.11 15.56 -41.78
C ALA A 5 -62.69 15.07 -42.05
N ALA A 6 -61.73 16.01 -42.17
CA ALA A 6 -60.34 15.69 -42.31
C ALA A 6 -59.80 15.08 -40.99
N THR A 7 -59.35 13.83 -40.99
CA THR A 7 -58.71 13.18 -39.86
C THR A 7 -57.28 13.61 -39.78
N ILE A 8 -56.91 14.38 -38.74
CA ILE A 8 -55.53 14.81 -38.45
C ILE A 8 -54.86 13.67 -37.62
N THR A 9 -53.92 12.96 -38.22
CA THR A 9 -53.09 11.95 -37.51
C THR A 9 -51.87 12.62 -36.92
N ILE A 10 -51.78 12.67 -35.56
CA ILE A 10 -50.64 13.18 -34.86
C ILE A 10 -49.73 12.00 -34.51
N THR A 11 -48.50 11.96 -35.08
CA THR A 11 -47.48 10.96 -34.75
C THR A 11 -46.59 11.51 -33.64
N ILE A 12 -46.62 10.84 -32.48
CA ILE A 12 -45.74 11.17 -31.32
C ILE A 12 -44.61 10.17 -31.27
N THR A 13 -43.37 10.65 -31.47
CA THR A 13 -42.18 9.81 -31.29
C THR A 13 -41.73 9.86 -29.82
N ILE A 14 -41.61 8.68 -29.15
CA ILE A 14 -41.19 8.57 -27.75
C ILE A 14 -39.89 7.82 -27.71
N THR A 15 -38.84 8.43 -27.19
CA THR A 15 -37.55 7.78 -26.95
C THR A 15 -37.60 7.01 -25.64
N MET A 16 -37.30 5.70 -25.68
CA MET A 16 -37.34 4.78 -24.54
C MET A 16 -36.00 4.06 -24.37
N THR A 17 -35.62 3.73 -23.13
CA THR A 17 -34.56 2.76 -22.86
C THR A 17 -35.06 1.34 -23.16
N MET A 18 -34.14 0.38 -23.36
CA MET A 18 -34.49 -1.03 -23.57
C MET A 18 -35.41 -1.58 -22.46
N ARG A 19 -35.15 -1.22 -21.20
CA ARG A 19 -35.96 -1.61 -20.05
C ARG A 19 -37.37 -1.01 -20.07
N GLU A 20 -37.53 0.21 -20.53
CA GLU A 20 -38.83 0.86 -20.69
C GLU A 20 -39.60 0.23 -21.83
N ALA A 21 -38.90 -0.15 -22.91
CA ALA A 21 -39.49 -0.89 -24.05
C ALA A 21 -39.93 -2.29 -23.64
N ASP A 22 -39.17 -3.02 -22.85
CA ASP A 22 -39.54 -4.36 -22.35
C ASP A 22 -40.75 -4.30 -21.40
N ARG A 23 -40.85 -3.26 -20.57
CA ARG A 23 -42.06 -3.01 -19.76
C ARG A 23 -43.27 -2.72 -20.65
N LEU A 24 -43.09 -1.90 -21.68
CA LEU A 24 -44.16 -1.60 -22.62
C LEU A 24 -44.66 -2.89 -23.28
N LYS A 25 -43.78 -3.74 -23.79
CA LYS A 25 -44.13 -5.05 -24.38
C LYS A 25 -44.88 -5.95 -23.40
N THR A 26 -44.42 -6.00 -22.14
CA THR A 26 -45.08 -6.82 -21.10
C THR A 26 -46.48 -6.32 -20.79
N ILE A 27 -46.68 -5.00 -20.70
CA ILE A 27 -48.00 -4.40 -20.48
C ILE A 27 -48.88 -4.58 -21.70
N GLN A 28 -48.34 -4.43 -22.91
CA GLN A 28 -49.10 -4.67 -24.17
C GLN A 28 -49.60 -6.10 -24.23
N ALA A 29 -48.75 -7.11 -23.90
CA ALA A 29 -49.13 -8.51 -23.87
C ALA A 29 -50.28 -8.83 -22.85
N VAL A 30 -50.35 -8.06 -21.75
CA VAL A 30 -51.48 -8.16 -20.80
C VAL A 30 -52.75 -7.55 -21.38
N VAL A 31 -52.64 -6.39 -22.03
CA VAL A 31 -53.77 -5.71 -22.69
C VAL A 31 -54.37 -6.59 -23.80
N ASP A 32 -53.48 -7.19 -24.59
CA ASP A 32 -53.87 -8.09 -25.71
C ASP A 32 -54.29 -9.48 -25.21
N ARG A 33 -54.45 -9.66 -23.88
CA ARG A 33 -54.83 -10.90 -23.21
C ARG A 33 -53.91 -12.10 -23.48
N MET A 34 -52.73 -11.87 -24.00
CA MET A 34 -51.71 -12.91 -24.25
C MET A 34 -50.94 -13.31 -22.97
N LEU A 35 -50.96 -12.46 -21.92
CA LEU A 35 -50.31 -12.73 -20.66
C LEU A 35 -51.26 -12.45 -19.48
N ARG A 36 -51.34 -13.34 -18.50
CA ARG A 36 -52.08 -13.08 -17.26
C ARG A 36 -51.34 -12.10 -16.39
N VAL A 37 -52.09 -11.25 -15.65
CA VAL A 37 -51.49 -10.21 -14.78
C VAL A 37 -50.48 -10.77 -13.79
N GLY A 38 -50.70 -11.96 -13.22
CA GLY A 38 -49.77 -12.64 -12.32
C GLY A 38 -48.45 -13.03 -12.99
N GLN A 39 -48.49 -13.48 -14.23
CA GLN A 39 -47.30 -13.83 -15.02
C GLN A 39 -46.51 -12.56 -15.44
N ALA A 40 -47.23 -11.51 -15.76
CA ALA A 40 -46.59 -10.19 -16.03
C ALA A 40 -45.92 -9.64 -14.79
N ALA A 41 -46.53 -9.79 -13.61
CA ALA A 41 -45.91 -9.38 -12.34
C ALA A 41 -44.67 -10.20 -11.99
N GLN A 42 -44.67 -11.50 -12.26
CA GLN A 42 -43.49 -12.36 -12.11
C GLN A 42 -42.35 -11.93 -13.06
N ARG A 43 -42.68 -11.66 -14.32
CA ARG A 43 -41.73 -11.19 -15.34
C ARG A 43 -41.12 -9.83 -14.97
N ALA A 44 -41.91 -8.93 -14.35
CA ALA A 44 -41.47 -7.65 -13.84
C ALA A 44 -40.70 -7.70 -12.48
N ARG A 45 -40.93 -8.76 -11.68
CA ARG A 45 -40.26 -8.93 -10.37
C ARG A 45 -38.79 -9.31 -10.47
N HIS A 46 -38.32 -9.87 -11.56
CA HIS A 46 -36.90 -10.09 -11.80
C HIS A 46 -36.11 -8.78 -12.06
N GLU A 47 -36.81 -7.65 -12.10
CA GLU A 47 -36.18 -6.31 -12.13
C GLU A 47 -36.35 -5.57 -10.78
N PRO A 48 -35.29 -5.17 -10.06
CA PRO A 48 -35.36 -4.78 -8.64
C PRO A 48 -36.10 -3.48 -8.32
N LYS A 49 -36.79 -2.80 -9.20
CA LYS A 49 -37.49 -1.54 -8.92
C LYS A 49 -38.89 -1.37 -9.57
N ALA A 50 -39.46 -2.40 -10.19
CA ALA A 50 -40.70 -2.28 -10.94
C ALA A 50 -42.00 -2.57 -10.12
N GLY A 51 -41.89 -3.06 -8.88
CA GLY A 51 -43.03 -3.60 -8.11
C GLY A 51 -44.05 -2.57 -7.55
N ARG A 52 -43.76 -1.26 -7.58
CA ARG A 52 -44.70 -0.27 -7.01
C ARG A 52 -45.42 0.62 -8.02
N ALA A 53 -45.11 0.55 -9.30
CA ALA A 53 -45.70 1.43 -10.31
C ALA A 53 -46.83 0.73 -11.16
N ALA A 54 -47.05 -0.58 -10.98
CA ALA A 54 -47.97 -1.33 -11.80
C ALA A 54 -49.46 -1.25 -11.32
N GLY A 55 -49.71 -0.60 -10.17
CA GLY A 55 -51.04 -0.56 -9.57
C GLY A 55 -51.88 0.69 -9.84
N GLY A 56 -51.30 1.71 -10.46
CA GLY A 56 -51.96 3.00 -10.61
C GLY A 56 -51.99 3.49 -12.05
N SER A 57 -53.15 3.55 -12.65
CA SER A 57 -53.50 4.30 -13.86
C SER A 57 -52.99 3.76 -15.21
N ILE A 58 -53.62 2.69 -15.65
CA ILE A 58 -53.62 2.26 -17.06
C ILE A 58 -54.81 2.89 -17.77
N SER A 59 -54.89 4.22 -17.89
CA SER A 59 -55.88 4.87 -18.73
C SER A 59 -55.21 5.94 -19.59
N GLY A 60 -55.40 5.81 -20.89
CA GLY A 60 -55.27 6.86 -21.89
C GLY A 60 -53.89 7.35 -22.35
N ARG A 61 -52.81 7.19 -21.58
CA ARG A 61 -51.44 7.64 -21.95
C ARG A 61 -50.39 6.55 -21.81
N ARG A 62 -50.63 5.40 -22.37
CA ARG A 62 -49.91 4.13 -22.11
C ARG A 62 -48.39 4.19 -22.30
N ALA A 63 -47.88 4.82 -23.35
CA ALA A 63 -46.43 4.88 -23.60
C ALA A 63 -45.72 5.99 -22.84
N LEU A 64 -46.33 7.17 -22.74
CA LEU A 64 -45.76 8.32 -22.01
C LEU A 64 -45.61 8.10 -20.49
N GLY A 65 -46.52 7.28 -19.91
CA GLY A 65 -46.49 6.92 -18.47
C GLY A 65 -45.32 6.02 -18.06
N LEU A 66 -44.68 5.34 -19.00
CA LEU A 66 -43.57 4.42 -18.77
C LEU A 66 -42.19 5.08 -18.83
N VAL A 67 -42.10 6.25 -19.43
CA VAL A 67 -40.87 7.03 -19.48
C VAL A 67 -40.57 7.59 -18.09
N SER A 68 -39.33 7.44 -17.63
CA SER A 68 -38.92 7.96 -16.33
C SER A 68 -39.18 9.46 -16.21
N ARG A 69 -39.98 9.87 -15.21
CA ARG A 69 -40.22 11.29 -14.90
C ARG A 69 -38.97 12.02 -14.41
N LYS A 70 -37.89 11.30 -14.14
CA LYS A 70 -36.57 11.87 -13.75
C LYS A 70 -35.71 12.23 -14.95
N ARG A 71 -36.11 11.83 -16.18
CA ARG A 71 -35.35 12.14 -17.38
C ARG A 71 -35.37 13.64 -17.62
N GLY A 72 -34.18 14.23 -17.84
CA GLY A 72 -33.99 15.68 -18.03
C GLY A 72 -34.04 16.51 -16.73
N ARG A 73 -34.28 15.88 -15.56
CA ARG A 73 -34.14 16.62 -14.31
C ARG A 73 -32.70 16.52 -13.81
N PRO A 74 -32.12 17.64 -13.35
CA PRO A 74 -30.81 17.64 -12.74
C PRO A 74 -30.79 16.71 -11.51
N SER A 75 -29.63 16.09 -11.24
CA SER A 75 -29.45 15.25 -10.06
C SER A 75 -29.56 16.08 -8.78
N ASN A 76 -30.17 15.54 -7.72
CA ASN A 76 -30.19 16.19 -6.40
C ASN A 76 -28.78 16.37 -5.79
N ASN A 77 -27.78 15.64 -6.32
CA ASN A 77 -26.37 15.68 -5.87
C ASN A 77 -25.52 16.49 -6.87
N GLN A 78 -26.03 17.62 -7.37
CA GLN A 78 -25.23 18.52 -8.17
C GLN A 78 -24.20 19.26 -7.30
N LEU A 79 -23.00 19.41 -7.84
CA LEU A 79 -21.98 20.26 -7.21
C LEU A 79 -22.45 21.71 -7.25
N ALA A 80 -22.09 22.49 -6.22
CA ALA A 80 -22.27 23.92 -6.26
C ALA A 80 -21.57 24.52 -7.48
N PRO A 81 -22.15 25.57 -8.10
CA PRO A 81 -21.53 26.23 -9.27
C PRO A 81 -20.08 26.63 -8.97
N GLY A 82 -19.18 26.42 -9.92
CA GLY A 82 -17.77 26.79 -9.81
C GLY A 82 -16.88 25.82 -9.01
N VAL A 83 -17.44 24.86 -8.26
CA VAL A 83 -16.62 23.91 -7.47
C VAL A 83 -15.88 22.93 -8.37
N ALA A 84 -16.54 22.44 -9.42
CA ALA A 84 -15.92 21.51 -10.37
C ALA A 84 -14.77 22.17 -11.12
N GLU A 85 -14.98 23.38 -11.63
CA GLU A 85 -13.99 24.17 -12.36
C GLU A 85 -12.79 24.50 -11.48
N ARG A 86 -13.03 24.93 -10.25
CA ARG A 86 -11.97 25.21 -9.28
C ARG A 86 -11.16 23.98 -8.93
N ALA A 87 -11.82 22.84 -8.69
CA ALA A 87 -11.15 21.57 -8.40
C ALA A 87 -10.27 21.13 -9.58
N ILE A 88 -10.77 21.21 -10.82
CA ILE A 88 -10.00 20.85 -12.02
C ILE A 88 -8.83 21.80 -12.26
N ALA A 89 -9.01 23.11 -12.04
CA ALA A 89 -7.92 24.08 -12.16
C ALA A 89 -6.78 23.76 -11.20
N LEU A 90 -7.09 23.49 -9.93
CA LEU A 90 -6.10 23.10 -8.92
C LEU A 90 -5.41 21.78 -9.24
N ILE A 91 -6.17 20.77 -9.71
CA ILE A 91 -5.58 19.49 -10.11
C ILE A 91 -4.60 19.69 -11.27
N ARG A 92 -4.97 20.48 -12.28
CA ARG A 92 -4.12 20.73 -13.45
C ARG A 92 -2.86 21.50 -13.08
N GLU A 93 -2.95 22.47 -12.18
CA GLU A 93 -1.83 23.32 -11.77
C GLU A 93 -0.85 22.58 -10.84
N ARG A 94 -1.36 21.82 -9.86
CA ARG A 94 -0.54 21.32 -8.73
C ARG A 94 -0.48 19.82 -8.62
N TYR A 95 -1.45 19.09 -9.18
CA TYR A 95 -1.66 17.66 -8.96
C TYR A 95 -1.88 16.88 -10.26
N ALA A 96 -1.30 17.35 -11.38
CA ALA A 96 -1.56 16.80 -12.70
C ALA A 96 -1.24 15.30 -12.84
N ASP A 97 -0.22 14.81 -12.11
CA ASP A 97 0.21 13.41 -12.08
C ASP A 97 -0.41 12.59 -10.92
N PHE A 98 -1.30 13.19 -10.12
CA PHE A 98 -1.93 12.50 -9.01
C PHE A 98 -3.08 11.61 -9.50
N GLY A 99 -3.18 10.41 -8.92
CA GLY A 99 -4.38 9.59 -9.11
C GLY A 99 -5.61 10.20 -8.43
N PRO A 100 -6.84 9.87 -8.87
CA PRO A 100 -8.06 10.48 -8.33
C PRO A 100 -8.21 10.39 -6.81
N THR A 101 -7.70 9.35 -6.19
CA THR A 101 -7.77 9.17 -4.74
C THR A 101 -6.89 10.18 -4.01
N LEU A 102 -5.63 10.30 -4.42
CA LEU A 102 -4.69 11.23 -3.80
C LEU A 102 -5.08 12.68 -4.11
N ALA A 103 -5.53 12.97 -5.33
CA ALA A 103 -6.06 14.28 -5.68
C ALA A 103 -7.25 14.70 -4.81
N THR A 104 -8.18 13.78 -4.52
CA THR A 104 -9.32 14.04 -3.61
C THR A 104 -8.85 14.40 -2.21
N GLU A 105 -7.89 13.66 -1.68
CA GLU A 105 -7.32 13.90 -0.35
C GLU A 105 -6.68 15.30 -0.29
N LYS A 106 -5.86 15.65 -1.27
CA LYS A 106 -5.18 16.96 -1.30
C LYS A 106 -6.12 18.14 -1.55
N LEU A 107 -7.16 17.96 -2.35
CA LEU A 107 -8.22 18.97 -2.50
C LEU A 107 -8.89 19.28 -1.16
N GLN A 108 -9.14 18.27 -0.34
CA GLN A 108 -9.73 18.45 0.98
C GLN A 108 -8.74 19.02 1.99
N GLU A 109 -7.52 18.44 2.08
CA GLU A 109 -6.51 18.82 3.08
C GLU A 109 -5.93 20.22 2.86
N CYS A 110 -5.57 20.54 1.60
CA CYS A 110 -4.87 21.78 1.30
C CYS A 110 -5.80 22.91 0.84
N HIS A 111 -6.99 22.59 0.32
CA HIS A 111 -7.87 23.57 -0.30
C HIS A 111 -9.29 23.60 0.28
N GLY A 112 -9.62 22.74 1.24
CA GLY A 112 -10.94 22.67 1.86
C GLY A 112 -12.06 22.22 0.92
N ILE A 113 -11.73 21.62 -0.24
CA ILE A 113 -12.71 21.17 -1.25
C ILE A 113 -13.06 19.71 -0.98
N ALA A 114 -14.19 19.47 -0.31
CA ALA A 114 -14.70 18.15 0.01
C ALA A 114 -15.51 17.58 -1.17
N LEU A 115 -14.90 16.67 -1.94
CA LEU A 115 -15.54 15.95 -3.03
C LEU A 115 -15.39 14.43 -2.83
N SER A 116 -16.31 13.64 -3.38
CA SER A 116 -16.13 12.20 -3.39
C SER A 116 -15.05 11.80 -4.41
N LYS A 117 -14.32 10.74 -4.11
CA LYS A 117 -13.31 10.17 -5.03
C LYS A 117 -13.90 9.88 -6.42
N GLU A 118 -15.14 9.40 -6.49
CA GLU A 118 -15.79 9.10 -7.77
C GLU A 118 -16.14 10.38 -8.55
N THR A 119 -16.53 11.44 -7.86
CA THR A 119 -16.74 12.77 -8.47
C THR A 119 -15.44 13.30 -9.06
N VAL A 120 -14.35 13.28 -8.28
CA VAL A 120 -13.03 13.72 -8.78
C VAL A 120 -12.58 12.85 -9.95
N ARG A 121 -12.74 11.53 -9.89
CA ARG A 121 -12.43 10.63 -11.00
C ARG A 121 -13.22 10.98 -12.26
N ALA A 122 -14.52 11.20 -12.14
CA ALA A 122 -15.37 11.55 -13.28
C ALA A 122 -14.94 12.88 -13.90
N LEU A 123 -14.65 13.89 -13.09
CA LEU A 123 -14.14 15.18 -13.54
C LEU A 123 -12.79 15.05 -14.25
N MET A 124 -11.85 14.32 -13.69
CA MET A 124 -10.53 14.09 -14.27
C MET A 124 -10.59 13.31 -15.59
N VAL A 125 -11.49 12.32 -15.70
CA VAL A 125 -11.72 11.58 -16.97
C VAL A 125 -12.34 12.50 -18.02
N ALA A 126 -13.35 13.28 -17.65
CA ALA A 126 -14.03 14.21 -18.57
C ALA A 126 -13.07 15.29 -19.13
N THR A 127 -12.05 15.68 -18.37
CA THR A 127 -11.07 16.70 -18.76
C THR A 127 -9.75 16.11 -19.31
N GLY A 128 -9.67 14.79 -19.49
CA GLY A 128 -8.49 14.09 -20.01
C GLY A 128 -7.28 14.01 -19.04
N LEU A 129 -7.46 14.44 -17.79
CA LEU A 129 -6.40 14.37 -16.76
C LEU A 129 -6.20 12.96 -16.19
N TRP A 130 -7.16 12.06 -16.42
CA TRP A 130 -7.06 10.67 -15.95
C TRP A 130 -7.60 9.70 -16.98
N THR A 131 -6.80 8.68 -17.27
CA THR A 131 -7.22 7.55 -18.10
C THR A 131 -7.41 6.33 -17.22
N PRO A 132 -8.63 5.75 -17.12
CA PRO A 132 -8.88 4.56 -16.36
C PRO A 132 -7.99 3.41 -16.84
N ARG A 133 -7.30 2.71 -15.92
CA ARG A 133 -6.53 1.52 -16.28
C ARG A 133 -7.49 0.49 -16.91
N ARG A 134 -7.17 0.00 -18.11
CA ARG A 134 -7.86 -1.17 -18.67
C ARG A 134 -7.83 -2.26 -17.62
N GLN A 135 -8.98 -2.88 -17.34
CA GLN A 135 -9.04 -4.06 -16.48
C GLN A 135 -8.10 -5.11 -17.07
N ARG A 136 -6.96 -5.31 -16.45
CA ARG A 136 -6.09 -6.44 -16.76
C ARG A 136 -6.79 -7.70 -16.30
N ALA A 137 -6.67 -8.80 -17.06
CA ALA A 137 -7.14 -10.11 -16.62
C ALA A 137 -6.64 -10.37 -15.19
N PRO A 138 -7.49 -10.83 -14.27
CA PRO A 138 -7.09 -11.08 -12.89
C PRO A 138 -5.97 -12.12 -12.88
N LYS A 139 -4.80 -11.76 -12.36
CA LYS A 139 -3.76 -12.74 -12.05
C LYS A 139 -4.27 -13.58 -10.90
N ILE A 140 -4.30 -14.89 -11.07
CA ILE A 140 -4.64 -15.83 -10.00
C ILE A 140 -3.47 -15.78 -9.01
N HIS A 141 -3.70 -15.16 -7.85
CA HIS A 141 -2.75 -15.13 -6.74
C HIS A 141 -3.23 -16.12 -5.68
N GLN A 142 -2.34 -17.01 -5.25
CA GLN A 142 -2.62 -17.82 -4.07
C GLN A 142 -2.56 -16.92 -2.83
N PRO A 143 -3.69 -16.66 -2.12
CA PRO A 143 -3.68 -15.79 -0.97
C PRO A 143 -2.95 -16.48 0.20
N ARG A 144 -1.92 -15.82 0.74
CA ARG A 144 -1.33 -16.22 2.02
C ARG A 144 -2.12 -15.58 3.17
N ASN A 145 -2.53 -16.37 4.13
CA ASN A 145 -3.19 -15.88 5.33
C ASN A 145 -2.28 -14.89 6.09
N ARG A 146 -2.89 -13.89 6.71
CA ARG A 146 -2.19 -12.97 7.60
C ARG A 146 -1.81 -13.68 8.88
N ARG A 147 -0.75 -13.22 9.54
CA ARG A 147 -0.50 -13.56 10.93
C ARG A 147 -1.62 -13.02 11.82
N SER A 148 -1.79 -13.65 12.97
CA SER A 148 -2.90 -13.32 13.85
C SER A 148 -2.65 -12.09 14.69
N CYS A 149 -1.41 -11.89 15.12
CA CYS A 149 -1.01 -10.87 16.07
C CYS A 149 -0.03 -9.88 15.47
N ARG A 150 -0.10 -8.62 15.90
CA ARG A 150 0.91 -7.60 15.61
C ARG A 150 2.25 -8.06 16.18
N GLY A 151 3.35 -7.80 15.45
CA GLY A 151 4.71 -8.20 15.89
C GLY A 151 5.05 -9.67 15.72
N GLU A 152 4.11 -10.51 15.26
CA GLU A 152 4.39 -11.93 15.00
C GLU A 152 5.29 -12.13 13.78
N LEU A 153 5.12 -11.32 12.75
CA LEU A 153 5.94 -11.37 11.53
C LEU A 153 6.05 -9.99 10.90
N ILE A 154 7.26 -9.50 10.77
CA ILE A 154 7.56 -8.24 10.09
C ILE A 154 8.22 -8.54 8.75
N GLN A 155 7.60 -8.11 7.65
CA GLN A 155 8.20 -8.19 6.33
C GLN A 155 9.16 -7.04 6.15
N ILE A 156 10.37 -7.33 5.70
CA ILE A 156 11.42 -6.35 5.42
C ILE A 156 11.84 -6.42 3.96
N ASP A 157 12.07 -5.26 3.35
CA ASP A 157 12.45 -5.15 1.94
C ASP A 157 13.20 -3.85 1.67
N GLY A 158 14.13 -3.88 0.72
CA GLY A 158 14.75 -2.68 0.16
C GLY A 158 14.06 -2.31 -1.14
N SER A 159 13.72 -1.05 -1.33
CA SER A 159 13.12 -0.52 -2.54
C SER A 159 14.00 0.57 -3.14
N ASP A 160 14.78 0.21 -4.16
CA ASP A 160 15.54 1.19 -4.95
C ASP A 160 14.59 1.94 -5.90
N HIS A 161 14.62 3.26 -5.83
CA HIS A 161 13.74 4.13 -6.62
C HIS A 161 14.23 5.57 -6.66
N ALA A 162 13.81 6.34 -7.66
CA ALA A 162 14.00 7.80 -7.69
C ALA A 162 13.02 8.49 -6.71
N TRP A 163 13.26 8.30 -5.39
CA TRP A 163 12.37 8.79 -4.34
C TRP A 163 12.23 10.31 -4.34
N PHE A 164 13.27 11.00 -4.79
CA PHE A 164 13.31 12.46 -4.89
C PHE A 164 13.08 12.96 -6.32
N GLU A 165 12.74 12.09 -7.26
CA GLU A 165 12.64 12.40 -8.69
C GLU A 165 13.95 13.02 -9.22
N ASP A 166 13.89 14.14 -9.96
CA ASP A 166 15.07 14.83 -10.47
C ASP A 166 15.78 15.74 -9.43
N ARG A 167 15.25 15.78 -8.18
CA ARG A 167 15.77 16.67 -7.11
C ARG A 167 16.99 16.09 -6.38
N ALA A 168 17.22 14.78 -6.45
CA ALA A 168 18.39 14.09 -5.93
C ALA A 168 18.58 12.72 -6.62
N PRO A 169 19.76 12.11 -6.53
CA PRO A 169 20.00 10.76 -7.03
C PRO A 169 19.04 9.72 -6.43
N SER A 170 18.81 8.62 -7.17
CA SER A 170 18.09 7.47 -6.65
C SER A 170 18.75 6.91 -5.38
N CYS A 171 17.95 6.38 -4.50
CA CYS A 171 18.40 5.77 -3.26
C CYS A 171 17.47 4.63 -2.85
N THR A 172 17.87 3.85 -1.87
CA THR A 172 17.09 2.73 -1.37
C THR A 172 16.28 3.14 -0.15
N LEU A 173 14.99 2.79 -0.13
CA LEU A 173 14.13 2.86 1.05
C LEU A 173 14.00 1.48 1.68
N LEU A 174 14.46 1.32 2.90
CA LEU A 174 14.21 0.13 3.71
C LEU A 174 12.81 0.22 4.32
N VAL A 175 11.98 -0.80 4.09
CA VAL A 175 10.57 -0.84 4.49
C VAL A 175 10.34 -2.02 5.43
N PHE A 176 9.80 -1.74 6.61
CA PHE A 176 9.36 -2.73 7.58
C PHE A 176 7.84 -2.65 7.70
N ILE A 177 7.15 -3.74 7.41
CA ILE A 177 5.69 -3.79 7.46
C ILE A 177 5.20 -4.98 8.26
N ASP A 178 4.27 -4.76 9.17
CA ASP A 178 3.65 -5.83 9.94
C ASP A 178 2.69 -6.68 9.09
N ASP A 179 2.87 -7.99 9.15
CA ASP A 179 2.10 -8.94 8.35
C ASP A 179 0.61 -9.01 8.76
N ALA A 180 0.34 -8.90 10.04
CA ALA A 180 -1.02 -8.99 10.57
C ALA A 180 -1.85 -7.75 10.22
N THR A 181 -1.30 -6.57 10.41
CA THR A 181 -2.02 -5.30 10.34
C THR A 181 -1.78 -4.52 9.05
N SER A 182 -0.71 -4.83 8.30
CA SER A 182 -0.17 -3.99 7.22
C SER A 182 0.24 -2.59 7.66
N GLN A 183 0.53 -2.39 8.94
CA GLN A 183 1.14 -1.16 9.44
C GLN A 183 2.57 -1.05 8.94
N LEU A 184 2.93 0.13 8.45
CA LEU A 184 4.33 0.49 8.32
C LEU A 184 4.89 0.66 9.73
N MET A 185 5.95 -0.08 10.03
CA MET A 185 6.61 -0.06 11.33
C MET A 185 7.87 0.79 11.29
N GLN A 186 8.62 0.75 10.17
CA GLN A 186 9.82 1.54 9.97
C GLN A 186 10.00 1.86 8.49
N LEU A 187 10.46 3.07 8.20
CA LEU A 187 10.96 3.52 6.90
C LEU A 187 12.32 4.17 7.12
N HIS A 188 13.31 3.76 6.33
CA HIS A 188 14.66 4.32 6.45
C HIS A 188 15.30 4.49 5.07
N PHE A 189 15.61 5.73 4.70
CA PHE A 189 16.29 6.06 3.45
C PHE A 189 17.79 5.91 3.62
N VAL A 190 18.40 5.17 2.70
CA VAL A 190 19.85 4.90 2.69
C VAL A 190 20.39 5.05 1.26
N PRO A 191 21.69 5.37 1.08
CA PRO A 191 22.28 5.45 -0.25
C PRO A 191 22.18 4.13 -1.02
N THR A 192 22.47 3.03 -0.34
CA THR A 192 22.44 1.67 -0.89
C THR A 192 22.06 0.65 0.17
N GLU A 193 21.49 -0.45 -0.24
CA GLU A 193 21.17 -1.58 0.64
C GLU A 193 22.45 -2.24 1.14
N SER A 194 22.65 -2.27 2.45
CA SER A 194 23.81 -2.86 3.12
C SER A 194 23.46 -3.47 4.48
N ALA A 195 24.34 -4.32 5.02
CA ALA A 195 24.15 -4.88 6.34
C ALA A 195 24.13 -3.79 7.44
N PHE A 196 24.93 -2.73 7.28
CA PHE A 196 24.94 -1.59 8.21
C PHE A 196 23.63 -0.80 8.15
N ALA A 197 23.11 -0.56 6.95
CA ALA A 197 21.81 0.10 6.78
C ALA A 197 20.67 -0.69 7.47
N TYR A 198 20.69 -2.03 7.37
CA TYR A 198 19.75 -2.87 8.12
C TYR A 198 20.01 -2.89 9.61
N PHE A 199 21.26 -2.78 10.06
CA PHE A 199 21.57 -2.65 11.48
C PHE A 199 20.93 -1.38 12.06
N GLU A 200 21.13 -0.25 11.42
CA GLU A 200 20.57 1.04 11.83
C GLU A 200 19.03 1.03 11.84
N ALA A 201 18.42 0.60 10.74
CA ALA A 201 16.97 0.54 10.62
C ALA A 201 16.35 -0.45 11.62
N THR A 202 16.99 -1.62 11.84
CA THR A 202 16.48 -2.63 12.78
C THR A 202 16.66 -2.17 14.22
N ARG A 203 17.78 -1.54 14.55
CA ARG A 203 18.01 -0.94 15.89
C ARG A 203 16.91 0.06 16.22
N ALA A 204 16.66 1.03 15.34
CA ALA A 204 15.60 2.03 15.53
C ALA A 204 14.22 1.37 15.67
N TYR A 205 13.95 0.31 14.90
CA TYR A 205 12.73 -0.48 15.03
C TYR A 205 12.61 -1.12 16.43
N LEU A 206 13.68 -1.76 16.92
CA LEU A 206 13.67 -2.46 18.23
C LEU A 206 13.51 -1.48 19.40
N GLU A 207 14.15 -0.32 19.33
CA GLU A 207 14.03 0.76 20.33
C GLU A 207 12.59 1.28 20.41
N GLN A 208 11.89 1.36 19.28
CA GLN A 208 10.53 1.90 19.22
C GLN A 208 9.45 0.86 19.53
N HIS A 209 9.60 -0.38 19.06
CA HIS A 209 8.53 -1.38 19.08
C HIS A 209 8.86 -2.62 19.93
N GLY A 210 10.13 -2.84 20.26
CA GLY A 210 10.60 -4.09 20.84
C GLY A 210 10.92 -5.15 19.78
N LYS A 211 11.20 -6.35 20.25
CA LYS A 211 11.63 -7.50 19.43
C LYS A 211 10.43 -8.24 18.83
N PRO A 212 10.27 -8.32 17.51
CA PRO A 212 9.23 -9.15 16.89
C PRO A 212 9.57 -10.64 17.08
N VAL A 213 8.62 -11.52 16.79
CA VAL A 213 8.90 -12.96 16.80
C VAL A 213 9.79 -13.31 15.62
N ALA A 214 9.49 -12.80 14.42
CA ALA A 214 10.27 -13.10 13.22
C ALA A 214 10.31 -11.94 12.23
N PHE A 215 11.41 -11.86 11.49
CA PHE A 215 11.49 -11.09 10.24
C PHE A 215 11.29 -12.00 9.02
N TYR A 216 10.76 -11.43 7.95
CA TYR A 216 10.53 -12.08 6.67
C TYR A 216 11.15 -11.26 5.54
N SER A 217 12.23 -11.77 4.94
CA SER A 217 12.99 -11.10 3.88
C SER A 217 13.03 -11.94 2.60
N ASP A 218 13.69 -11.43 1.58
CA ASP A 218 14.11 -12.22 0.44
C ASP A 218 15.37 -13.06 0.77
N LYS A 219 15.94 -13.69 -0.26
CA LYS A 219 17.18 -14.48 -0.14
C LYS A 219 18.43 -13.67 -0.43
N ALA A 220 18.42 -12.35 -0.27
CA ALA A 220 19.59 -11.53 -0.45
C ALA A 220 20.75 -11.98 0.46
N SER A 221 21.98 -11.77 0.01
CA SER A 221 23.20 -12.20 0.72
C SER A 221 23.34 -11.60 2.13
N ILE A 222 22.64 -10.51 2.40
CA ILE A 222 22.57 -9.87 3.72
C ILE A 222 21.86 -10.78 4.73
N PHE A 223 20.83 -11.50 4.30
CA PHE A 223 19.97 -12.31 5.15
C PHE A 223 20.37 -13.79 5.18
N ARG A 224 20.95 -14.30 4.10
CA ARG A 224 21.31 -15.71 3.97
C ARG A 224 22.70 -15.90 3.38
N SER A 225 23.54 -16.70 4.04
CA SER A 225 24.78 -17.21 3.44
C SER A 225 24.46 -18.36 2.48
N VAL A 226 25.10 -18.36 1.31
CA VAL A 226 24.93 -19.39 0.26
C VAL A 226 25.69 -20.68 0.61
N ARG A 227 26.62 -20.64 1.56
CA ARG A 227 27.41 -21.82 1.96
C ARG A 227 26.69 -22.60 3.04
N ASP A 228 26.15 -23.75 2.65
CA ASP A 228 25.76 -24.82 3.56
C ASP A 228 27.03 -25.41 4.21
N SER A 229 27.53 -24.79 5.26
CA SER A 229 28.52 -25.42 6.12
C SER A 229 27.81 -25.98 7.34
N THR A 230 27.99 -27.27 7.57
CA THR A 230 27.52 -28.03 8.73
C THR A 230 28.16 -27.57 10.03
N ASP A 231 29.08 -26.61 10.00
CA ASP A 231 29.71 -26.01 11.17
C ASP A 231 28.87 -24.85 11.69
N PHE A 232 28.19 -25.05 12.79
CA PHE A 232 27.56 -24.02 13.62
C PHE A 232 28.57 -22.89 13.89
N GLY A 233 28.49 -21.77 13.18
CA GLY A 233 29.31 -20.59 13.42
C GLY A 233 30.00 -19.96 12.22
N ARG A 234 30.14 -20.63 11.08
CA ARG A 234 30.88 -20.09 9.90
C ARG A 234 30.01 -19.64 8.72
N SER A 235 28.72 -19.90 8.77
CA SER A 235 27.79 -19.66 7.63
C SER A 235 26.73 -18.60 7.91
N THR A 236 26.73 -17.96 9.07
CA THR A 236 25.71 -16.97 9.43
C THR A 236 26.15 -15.58 8.95
N THR A 237 25.25 -14.84 8.27
CA THR A 237 25.52 -13.44 7.93
C THR A 237 25.62 -12.60 9.20
N GLN A 238 26.23 -11.40 9.12
CA GLN A 238 26.32 -10.51 10.28
C GLN A 238 24.92 -10.12 10.78
N PHE A 239 23.97 -9.88 9.87
CA PHE A 239 22.60 -9.60 10.24
C PHE A 239 21.92 -10.80 10.90
N GLY A 240 22.08 -12.00 10.33
CA GLY A 240 21.57 -13.24 10.91
C GLY A 240 22.12 -13.53 12.31
N ARG A 241 23.41 -13.21 12.56
CA ARG A 241 24.04 -13.31 13.89
C ARG A 241 23.32 -12.40 14.91
N VAL A 242 23.11 -11.13 14.57
CA VAL A 242 22.42 -10.18 15.46
C VAL A 242 21.02 -10.67 15.80
N LEU A 243 20.26 -11.13 14.81
CA LEU A 243 18.92 -11.64 15.05
C LEU A 243 18.92 -12.89 15.92
N PHE A 244 19.88 -13.80 15.72
CA PHE A 244 20.05 -14.99 16.56
C PHE A 244 20.34 -14.62 18.02
N GLU A 245 21.27 -13.69 18.27
CA GLU A 245 21.60 -13.19 19.62
C GLU A 245 20.41 -12.51 20.31
N LEU A 246 19.54 -11.84 19.53
CA LEU A 246 18.30 -11.22 20.01
C LEU A 246 17.12 -12.21 20.13
N ASN A 247 17.32 -13.47 19.78
CA ASN A 247 16.25 -14.48 19.70
C ASN A 247 15.09 -14.05 18.83
N ILE A 248 15.41 -13.58 17.62
CA ILE A 248 14.46 -13.18 16.56
C ILE A 248 14.67 -14.13 15.38
N ASP A 249 13.62 -14.78 14.94
CA ASP A 249 13.70 -15.67 13.78
C ASP A 249 13.82 -14.86 12.47
N ILE A 250 14.54 -15.42 11.50
CA ILE A 250 14.55 -14.90 10.14
C ILE A 250 14.08 -15.96 9.16
N MET A 251 13.05 -15.61 8.39
CA MET A 251 12.49 -16.44 7.35
C MET A 251 12.78 -15.81 5.98
N CYS A 252 13.37 -16.60 5.06
CA CYS A 252 13.62 -16.13 3.70
C CYS A 252 12.53 -16.63 2.75
N ALA A 253 11.96 -15.71 1.99
CA ALA A 253 10.94 -16.01 0.97
C ALA A 253 11.51 -16.87 -0.15
N ASN A 254 10.81 -17.95 -0.51
CA ASN A 254 11.17 -18.78 -1.66
C ASN A 254 10.67 -18.18 -3.00
N THR A 255 9.68 -17.31 -2.94
CA THR A 255 9.07 -16.65 -4.12
C THR A 255 8.70 -15.21 -3.79
N SER A 256 8.72 -14.32 -4.79
CA SER A 256 8.28 -12.92 -4.64
C SER A 256 6.82 -12.83 -4.18
N GLN A 257 5.97 -13.75 -4.62
CA GLN A 257 4.56 -13.79 -4.24
C GLN A 257 4.34 -13.95 -2.72
N ALA A 258 5.30 -14.57 -2.03
CA ALA A 258 5.25 -14.73 -0.58
C ALA A 258 5.43 -13.40 0.18
N LYS A 259 6.03 -12.38 -0.45
CA LYS A 259 6.24 -11.01 0.06
C LYS A 259 5.15 -10.01 -0.38
N GLY A 260 4.01 -10.48 -0.86
CA GLY A 260 2.98 -9.65 -1.50
C GLY A 260 2.42 -8.48 -0.66
N ARG A 261 2.74 -8.38 0.65
CA ARG A 261 2.36 -7.22 1.48
C ARG A 261 3.36 -6.09 1.34
N VAL A 262 4.65 -6.38 1.49
CA VAL A 262 5.69 -5.36 1.32
C VAL A 262 5.76 -4.89 -0.15
N GLU A 263 5.58 -5.78 -1.13
CA GLU A 263 5.49 -5.39 -2.55
C GLU A 263 4.32 -4.42 -2.79
N ARG A 264 3.15 -4.68 -2.20
CA ARG A 264 1.99 -3.78 -2.31
C ARG A 264 2.24 -2.46 -1.58
N ALA A 265 2.91 -2.50 -0.43
CA ALA A 265 3.31 -1.29 0.28
C ALA A 265 4.28 -0.48 -0.59
N ASN A 266 5.31 -1.10 -1.17
CA ASN A 266 6.27 -0.44 -2.06
C ASN A 266 5.58 0.26 -3.23
N LEU A 267 4.62 -0.39 -3.91
CA LEU A 267 3.83 0.26 -4.96
C LEU A 267 3.06 1.50 -4.46
N THR A 268 2.52 1.43 -3.24
CA THR A 268 1.80 2.56 -2.65
C THR A 268 2.76 3.66 -2.22
N LEU A 269 3.93 3.31 -1.69
CA LEU A 269 4.99 4.24 -1.30
C LEU A 269 5.55 4.97 -2.54
N GLN A 270 5.87 4.25 -3.60
CA GLN A 270 6.34 4.83 -4.86
C GLN A 270 5.32 5.81 -5.48
N ASP A 271 4.02 5.56 -5.32
CA ASP A 271 3.00 6.51 -5.77
C ASP A 271 2.82 7.70 -4.81
N ARG A 272 2.78 7.47 -3.49
CA ARG A 272 2.39 8.48 -2.50
C ARG A 272 3.56 9.20 -1.85
N LEU A 273 4.57 8.46 -1.38
CA LEU A 273 5.68 9.05 -0.62
C LEU A 273 6.50 9.99 -1.50
N VAL A 274 6.79 9.61 -2.75
CA VAL A 274 7.46 10.48 -3.72
C VAL A 274 6.76 11.84 -3.85
N LYS A 275 5.43 11.82 -3.97
CA LYS A 275 4.61 13.04 -4.10
C LYS A 275 4.54 13.84 -2.80
N GLU A 276 4.50 13.17 -1.65
CA GLU A 276 4.54 13.86 -0.35
C GLU A 276 5.89 14.53 -0.08
N LEU A 277 6.99 13.87 -0.46
CA LEU A 277 8.33 14.45 -0.40
C LEU A 277 8.44 15.68 -1.32
N ARG A 278 7.87 15.60 -2.53
CA ARG A 278 7.84 16.71 -3.48
C ARG A 278 7.04 17.90 -2.94
N LEU A 279 5.85 17.66 -2.40
CA LEU A 279 4.98 18.72 -1.84
C LEU A 279 5.62 19.45 -0.65
N ARG A 280 6.58 18.84 0.03
CA ARG A 280 7.32 19.41 1.16
C ARG A 280 8.72 19.87 0.80
N GLU A 281 9.05 19.81 -0.50
CA GLU A 281 10.37 20.21 -1.02
C GLU A 281 11.53 19.41 -0.39
N ILE A 282 11.25 18.19 0.10
CA ILE A 282 12.26 17.31 0.68
C ILE A 282 13.05 16.65 -0.44
N SER A 283 14.39 16.82 -0.41
CA SER A 283 15.30 16.31 -1.43
C SER A 283 16.55 15.61 -0.86
N THR A 284 16.66 15.47 0.48
CA THR A 284 17.78 14.76 1.11
C THR A 284 17.28 13.56 1.92
N GLN A 285 18.14 12.55 2.09
CA GLN A 285 17.81 11.34 2.85
C GLN A 285 17.59 11.66 4.34
N GLU A 286 18.38 12.57 4.91
CA GLU A 286 18.28 13.00 6.30
C GLU A 286 16.91 13.66 6.55
N ALA A 287 16.50 14.59 5.69
CA ALA A 287 15.20 15.25 5.81
C ALA A 287 14.04 14.25 5.58
N ALA A 288 14.22 13.29 4.66
CA ALA A 288 13.24 12.25 4.42
C ALA A 288 13.11 11.28 5.60
N ASN A 289 14.23 10.91 6.25
CA ASN A 289 14.24 10.11 7.46
C ASN A 289 13.60 10.86 8.64
N ALA A 290 13.83 12.16 8.77
CA ALA A 290 13.15 12.98 9.78
C ALA A 290 11.64 13.09 9.53
N PHE A 291 11.18 13.06 8.27
CA PHE A 291 9.77 13.09 7.90
C PHE A 291 9.09 11.71 8.00
N ALA A 292 9.84 10.61 7.91
CA ALA A 292 9.32 9.25 7.86
C ALA A 292 8.33 8.92 9.00
N PRO A 293 8.54 9.28 10.27
CA PRO A 293 7.58 9.01 11.35
C PRO A 293 6.21 9.65 11.13
N HIS A 294 6.19 10.88 10.61
CA HIS A 294 4.94 11.56 10.28
C HIS A 294 4.19 10.85 9.15
N PHE A 295 4.91 10.48 8.08
CA PHE A 295 4.32 9.74 6.97
C PHE A 295 3.80 8.36 7.41
N ILE A 296 4.53 7.63 8.26
CA ILE A 296 4.11 6.34 8.83
C ILE A 296 2.78 6.50 9.58
N ALA A 297 2.65 7.51 10.42
CA ALA A 297 1.42 7.76 11.18
C ALA A 297 0.22 8.00 10.24
N ASP A 298 0.38 8.85 9.23
CA ASP A 298 -0.66 9.15 8.25
C ASP A 298 -1.02 7.91 7.40
N PHE A 299 -0.01 7.19 6.92
CA PHE A 299 -0.21 5.94 6.16
C PHE A 299 -0.97 4.90 6.99
N ASN A 300 -0.58 4.70 8.25
CA ASN A 300 -1.19 3.72 9.12
C ASN A 300 -2.65 4.08 9.45
N ALA A 301 -2.96 5.35 9.68
CA ALA A 301 -4.32 5.82 9.87
C ALA A 301 -5.24 5.48 8.67
N ARG A 302 -4.70 5.46 7.46
CA ARG A 302 -5.47 5.22 6.21
C ARG A 302 -5.54 3.75 5.80
N PHE A 303 -4.46 2.99 6.00
CA PHE A 303 -4.28 1.66 5.39
C PHE A 303 -4.13 0.52 6.36
N ALA A 304 -3.87 0.78 7.64
CA ALA A 304 -3.76 -0.25 8.64
C ALA A 304 -5.08 -0.99 8.84
N LYS A 305 -4.97 -2.24 9.26
CA LYS A 305 -6.11 -3.12 9.57
C LYS A 305 -5.97 -3.61 11.01
N ALA A 306 -7.09 -3.85 11.64
CA ALA A 306 -7.09 -4.52 12.93
C ALA A 306 -6.50 -5.94 12.80
N PRO A 307 -5.66 -6.39 13.73
CA PRO A 307 -5.18 -7.76 13.78
C PRO A 307 -6.34 -8.71 14.13
N LEU A 308 -6.16 -10.00 13.86
CA LEU A 308 -7.15 -11.01 14.23
C LEU A 308 -7.28 -11.16 15.75
N ARG A 309 -6.17 -10.99 16.45
CA ARG A 309 -6.07 -10.98 17.92
C ARG A 309 -5.40 -9.70 18.37
N GLU A 310 -5.92 -9.06 19.40
CA GLU A 310 -5.41 -7.78 19.93
C GLU A 310 -4.06 -7.89 20.64
N PHE A 311 -3.62 -9.13 20.93
CA PHE A 311 -2.31 -9.38 21.55
C PHE A 311 -1.17 -8.86 20.67
N ASP A 312 -0.28 -8.05 21.26
CA ASP A 312 0.96 -7.60 20.62
C ASP A 312 2.08 -8.62 20.98
N ALA A 313 2.64 -9.25 19.95
CA ALA A 313 3.66 -10.28 20.10
C ALA A 313 5.09 -9.74 20.25
N HIS A 314 5.27 -8.41 20.23
CA HIS A 314 6.58 -7.83 20.51
C HIS A 314 7.03 -8.12 21.94
N ARG A 315 8.30 -8.40 22.07
CA ARG A 315 8.97 -8.62 23.36
C ARG A 315 9.86 -7.42 23.66
N PRO A 316 9.95 -6.96 24.91
CA PRO A 316 10.86 -5.86 25.25
C PRO A 316 12.33 -6.26 24.99
N VAL A 317 13.15 -5.29 24.65
CA VAL A 317 14.61 -5.42 24.70
C VAL A 317 14.99 -5.50 26.17
N ARG A 318 15.80 -6.49 26.53
CA ARG A 318 16.20 -6.70 27.93
C ARG A 318 17.34 -5.75 28.29
N ALA A 319 17.47 -5.45 29.57
CA ALA A 319 18.53 -4.56 30.08
C ALA A 319 19.96 -5.11 29.86
N ASP A 320 20.09 -6.44 29.72
CA ASP A 320 21.38 -7.12 29.44
C ASP A 320 21.70 -7.21 27.93
N GLU A 321 20.78 -6.80 27.06
CA GLU A 321 20.97 -6.78 25.61
C GLU A 321 21.51 -5.40 25.18
N ASP A 322 22.84 -5.28 25.16
CA ASP A 322 23.51 -4.07 24.67
C ASP A 322 23.41 -3.98 23.14
N LEU A 323 22.49 -3.11 22.65
CA LEU A 323 22.28 -2.93 21.22
C LEU A 323 23.50 -2.31 20.51
N ASP A 324 24.31 -1.50 21.21
CA ASP A 324 25.55 -0.92 20.64
C ASP A 324 26.56 -2.04 20.32
N LEU A 325 26.67 -3.00 21.22
CA LEU A 325 27.56 -4.15 21.03
C LEU A 325 26.97 -5.17 20.03
N LEU A 326 25.66 -5.37 20.03
CA LEU A 326 25.00 -6.34 19.15
C LEU A 326 25.05 -5.92 17.67
N PHE A 327 24.77 -4.66 17.38
CA PHE A 327 24.75 -4.11 16.01
C PHE A 327 26.15 -3.67 15.54
N THR A 328 27.17 -4.45 15.86
CA THR A 328 28.53 -4.26 15.38
C THR A 328 28.91 -5.34 14.38
N TRP A 329 29.86 -5.02 13.51
CA TRP A 329 30.46 -6.02 12.61
C TRP A 329 31.50 -6.82 13.37
N ARG A 330 31.29 -8.10 13.57
CA ARG A 330 32.19 -8.98 14.29
C ARG A 330 33.00 -9.86 13.36
N LEU A 331 34.31 -9.87 13.56
CA LEU A 331 35.25 -10.70 12.81
C LEU A 331 36.00 -11.59 13.80
N GLN A 332 36.06 -12.89 13.51
CA GLN A 332 36.96 -13.78 14.22
C GLN A 332 38.29 -13.81 13.50
N ARG A 333 39.38 -13.54 14.20
CA ARG A 333 40.74 -13.59 13.70
C ARG A 333 41.61 -14.38 14.67
N LYS A 334 42.54 -15.14 14.09
CA LYS A 334 43.57 -15.81 14.88
C LYS A 334 44.66 -14.81 15.26
N VAL A 335 44.97 -14.70 16.52
CA VAL A 335 46.07 -13.87 17.01
C VAL A 335 47.39 -14.59 16.79
N SER A 336 48.41 -13.91 16.29
CA SER A 336 49.75 -14.45 16.11
C SER A 336 50.47 -14.61 17.46
N LEU A 337 51.58 -15.31 17.49
CA LEU A 337 52.42 -15.44 18.68
C LEU A 337 52.99 -14.08 19.15
N SER A 338 53.11 -13.11 18.25
CA SER A 338 53.52 -11.73 18.54
C SER A 338 52.38 -10.80 18.96
N LEU A 339 51.22 -11.37 19.31
CA LEU A 339 50.02 -10.67 19.74
C LEU A 339 49.50 -9.64 18.68
N THR A 340 49.71 -9.94 17.41
CA THR A 340 49.13 -9.18 16.30
C THR A 340 48.00 -9.92 15.64
N LEU A 341 47.04 -9.20 15.10
CA LEU A 341 45.98 -9.74 14.26
C LEU A 341 45.95 -9.03 12.90
N GLN A 342 45.66 -9.79 11.85
CA GLN A 342 45.54 -9.23 10.52
C GLN A 342 44.11 -8.73 10.29
N ARG A 343 44.00 -7.44 9.97
CA ARG A 343 42.74 -6.83 9.56
C ARG A 343 42.96 -6.05 8.28
N TYR A 344 42.49 -6.60 7.17
CA TYR A 344 42.72 -6.06 5.83
C TYR A 344 44.25 -5.88 5.60
N ASP A 345 44.69 -4.67 5.31
CA ASP A 345 46.07 -4.26 5.10
C ASP A 345 46.82 -3.77 6.39
N ARG A 346 46.14 -3.83 7.54
CA ARG A 346 46.69 -3.37 8.84
C ARG A 346 46.99 -4.56 9.74
N LEU A 347 48.03 -4.42 10.52
CA LEU A 347 48.47 -5.39 11.57
C LEU A 347 48.41 -4.73 12.94
N PRO A 348 47.20 -4.50 13.51
CA PRO A 348 47.10 -3.93 14.84
C PRO A 348 47.67 -4.90 15.88
N GLN A 349 48.40 -4.37 16.84
CA GLN A 349 48.83 -5.10 18.02
C GLN A 349 47.68 -5.21 19.02
N VAL A 350 47.54 -6.35 19.64
CA VAL A 350 46.52 -6.57 20.65
C VAL A 350 47.04 -6.10 22.02
N ASP A 351 46.26 -5.30 22.72
CA ASP A 351 46.57 -4.89 24.07
C ASP A 351 46.44 -6.11 25.01
N THR A 352 47.54 -6.44 25.71
CA THR A 352 47.57 -7.58 26.65
C THR A 352 46.67 -7.36 27.85
N ALA A 353 46.40 -6.14 28.28
CA ALA A 353 45.47 -5.83 29.36
C ALA A 353 44.04 -6.26 29.00
N ALA A 354 43.58 -6.03 27.78
CA ALA A 354 42.26 -6.44 27.30
C ALA A 354 42.10 -7.96 27.27
N ILE A 355 43.16 -8.72 27.09
CA ILE A 355 43.12 -10.19 27.10
C ILE A 355 42.90 -10.73 28.52
N VAL A 356 43.54 -10.11 29.51
CA VAL A 356 43.46 -10.52 30.90
C VAL A 356 42.11 -10.21 31.51
N GLU A 357 41.57 -9.00 31.26
CA GLU A 357 40.26 -8.60 31.79
C GLU A 357 39.11 -9.48 31.24
N ASN A 358 39.17 -9.89 29.99
CA ASN A 358 38.10 -10.66 29.35
C ASN A 358 38.24 -12.19 29.49
N LYS A 359 39.21 -12.68 30.27
CA LYS A 359 39.46 -14.14 30.47
C LYS A 359 39.50 -14.94 29.15
N CYS A 360 39.98 -14.34 28.08
CA CYS A 360 40.09 -15.01 26.78
C CYS A 360 41.28 -16.01 26.81
N LEU A 361 41.04 -17.17 27.39
CA LEU A 361 41.93 -18.33 27.35
C LEU A 361 41.83 -19.09 26.02
N GLY A 362 41.71 -18.40 24.91
CA GLY A 362 41.67 -18.98 23.57
C GLY A 362 42.08 -17.95 22.54
N HIS A 363 42.79 -18.37 21.52
CA HIS A 363 43.37 -17.54 20.45
C HIS A 363 42.36 -16.78 19.58
N THR A 364 41.17 -16.42 20.08
CA THR A 364 40.11 -15.74 19.36
C THR A 364 39.67 -14.47 20.07
N LEU A 365 39.91 -13.32 19.46
CA LEU A 365 39.43 -12.03 19.94
C LEU A 365 38.26 -11.56 19.05
N HIS A 366 37.21 -11.09 19.69
CA HIS A 366 36.11 -10.43 19.02
C HIS A 366 36.41 -8.94 18.95
N GLY A 367 36.69 -8.42 17.77
CA GLY A 367 36.88 -7.00 17.53
C GLY A 367 35.60 -6.35 16.99
N CYS A 368 35.15 -5.28 17.64
CA CYS A 368 34.10 -4.42 17.09
C CYS A 368 34.71 -3.46 16.10
N ALA A 369 34.25 -3.43 14.87
CA ALA A 369 34.61 -2.45 13.86
C ALA A 369 33.43 -1.51 13.61
N GLY A 370 33.62 -0.21 13.85
CA GLY A 370 32.70 0.80 13.31
C GLY A 370 32.75 0.82 11.77
N ASP A 371 31.79 1.49 11.17
CA ASP A 371 31.66 1.65 9.73
C ASP A 371 32.98 2.08 9.07
N PRO A 372 33.51 1.38 8.06
CA PRO A 372 34.73 1.78 7.35
C PRO A 372 34.54 3.03 6.47
N GLY A 373 33.33 3.59 6.36
CA GLY A 373 33.02 4.80 5.60
C GLY A 373 33.14 6.12 6.35
N ALA A 374 33.50 6.11 7.65
CA ALA A 374 33.62 7.32 8.48
C ALA A 374 35.08 7.78 8.67
N ALA A 375 35.92 7.65 7.63
CA ALA A 375 37.28 8.25 7.62
C ALA A 375 37.61 8.76 6.21
#